data_eafbc433af21a3b915da71079f2f14ee
#
_entry.id   eafbc433af21a3b915da71079f2f14ee
#
_cell.length_a   1.000
_cell.length_b   1.000
_cell.length_c   1.000
_cell.angle_alpha   90.00
_cell.angle_beta   90.00
_cell.angle_gamma   90.00
#
_symmetry.space_group_name_H-M   'P 1'
#
loop_
_entity.id
_entity.type
_entity.pdbx_description
1 polymer ?
#
loop_
_entity_poly.entity_id
_entity_poly.type
_entity_poly.pdbx_seq_one_letter_code
_entity_poly.pdbx_strand_id
1 'polypeptide(L)'
;MASPPAPGTRALSLRRHLLVGILVPIALFIVVDTFSLYRQALGAVNVAYDRTLLASAKAIGELLEADGVDDNASIRAQIPYSALEAFEADNRSRMTYRISDVKGRWIDGAQDLPLWTGTLPTQGPYAALVDFYDDTFRGDAVRVAVLLQPVASAQGKAMATVQVAETLELRHTLARQILRDTLLRQLLLISVITAVVLVVVQRVTRPVRRLSDALEQREEGDLTPIEASDIPLEIQPLTDATNQVMKRLQHALDHRKRFVRDAAHQLRTPLAVLKVQVQSALRGDIAAPLALQEIQETVDRATPLANQML
;
A
#
# COMPACT_ATOMS: atom_id res chain seq x y z
N MET A 1 -48.20 14.77 4.18
CA MET A 1 -46.94 14.62 4.95
C MET A 1 -46.03 13.70 4.14
N ALA A 2 -45.10 14.26 3.41
CA ALA A 2 -44.11 13.48 2.64
C ALA A 2 -42.96 13.09 3.57
N SER A 3 -42.64 11.79 3.62
CA SER A 3 -41.52 11.25 4.38
C SER A 3 -40.18 11.85 3.87
N PRO A 4 -39.24 12.17 4.77
CA PRO A 4 -37.94 12.68 4.33
C PRO A 4 -37.17 11.58 3.57
N PRO A 5 -36.37 11.96 2.55
CA PRO A 5 -35.54 11.00 1.82
C PRO A 5 -34.50 10.39 2.74
N ALA A 6 -34.31 9.08 2.63
CA ALA A 6 -33.29 8.33 3.37
C ALA A 6 -31.88 8.91 3.11
N PRO A 7 -30.96 8.89 4.10
CA PRO A 7 -29.61 9.41 3.93
C PRO A 7 -28.90 8.66 2.82
N GLY A 8 -28.60 9.40 1.74
CA GLY A 8 -27.93 8.87 0.57
C GLY A 8 -26.63 8.17 0.95
N THR A 9 -26.52 6.89 0.65
CA THR A 9 -25.25 6.16 0.60
C THR A 9 -24.32 6.94 -0.32
N ARG A 10 -23.26 7.55 0.26
CA ARG A 10 -22.24 8.26 -0.51
C ARG A 10 -21.68 7.28 -1.54
N ALA A 11 -22.07 7.45 -2.78
CA ALA A 11 -21.54 6.65 -3.88
C ALA A 11 -20.03 6.84 -3.90
N LEU A 12 -19.31 5.83 -3.42
CA LEU A 12 -17.85 5.83 -3.40
C LEU A 12 -17.38 5.81 -4.84
N SER A 13 -16.66 6.84 -5.26
CA SER A 13 -16.15 6.90 -6.63
C SER A 13 -15.25 5.68 -6.90
N LEU A 14 -15.45 4.97 -8.00
CA LEU A 14 -14.65 3.82 -8.44
C LEU A 14 -13.15 4.13 -8.37
N ARG A 15 -12.78 5.36 -8.74
CA ARG A 15 -11.41 5.86 -8.65
C ARG A 15 -10.85 5.80 -7.23
N ARG A 16 -11.64 6.24 -6.23
CA ARG A 16 -11.21 6.22 -4.82
C ARG A 16 -11.06 4.79 -4.31
N HIS A 17 -11.96 3.90 -4.68
CA HIS A 17 -11.87 2.48 -4.30
C HIS A 17 -10.63 1.82 -4.87
N LEU A 18 -10.33 2.03 -6.15
CA LEU A 18 -9.12 1.50 -6.79
C LEU A 18 -7.84 2.06 -6.16
N LEU A 19 -7.79 3.38 -5.94
CA LEU A 19 -6.63 4.01 -5.32
C LEU A 19 -6.39 3.50 -3.89
N VAL A 20 -7.42 3.47 -3.05
CA VAL A 20 -7.31 2.98 -1.67
C VAL A 20 -7.00 1.48 -1.65
N GLY A 21 -7.67 0.69 -2.49
CA GLY A 21 -7.48 -0.76 -2.56
C GLY A 21 -6.07 -1.18 -3.01
N ILE A 22 -5.37 -0.35 -3.78
CA ILE A 22 -4.01 -0.62 -4.25
C ILE A 22 -2.97 0.01 -3.31
N LEU A 23 -3.13 1.29 -2.96
CA LEU A 23 -2.12 2.03 -2.21
C LEU A 23 -2.03 1.63 -0.73
N VAL A 24 -3.16 1.29 -0.10
CA VAL A 24 -3.16 0.93 1.32
C VAL A 24 -2.40 -0.38 1.60
N PRO A 25 -2.64 -1.49 0.87
CA PRO A 25 -1.84 -2.71 1.05
C PRO A 25 -0.36 -2.50 0.76
N ILE A 26 -0.02 -1.73 -0.27
CA ILE A 26 1.38 -1.43 -0.61
C ILE A 26 2.05 -0.61 0.50
N ALA A 27 1.37 0.42 1.01
CA ALA A 27 1.88 1.22 2.11
C ALA A 27 2.08 0.38 3.39
N LEU A 28 1.13 -0.49 3.71
CA LEU A 28 1.25 -1.40 4.85
C LEU A 28 2.44 -2.35 4.68
N PHE A 29 2.60 -2.94 3.50
CA PHE A 29 3.73 -3.82 3.20
C PHE A 29 5.07 -3.10 3.37
N ILE A 30 5.19 -1.88 2.85
CA ILE A 30 6.40 -1.06 2.96
C ILE A 30 6.73 -0.73 4.42
N VAL A 31 5.74 -0.44 5.25
CA VAL A 31 5.94 -0.18 6.69
C VAL A 31 6.49 -1.43 7.39
N VAL A 32 5.91 -2.58 7.13
CA VAL A 32 6.35 -3.86 7.72
C VAL A 32 7.76 -4.23 7.24
N ASP A 33 8.03 -4.08 5.95
CA ASP A 33 9.34 -4.36 5.35
C ASP A 33 10.43 -3.43 5.92
N THR A 34 10.16 -2.13 6.01
CA THR A 34 11.07 -1.14 6.60
C THR A 34 11.40 -1.48 8.05
N PHE A 35 10.40 -1.85 8.84
CA PHE A 35 10.60 -2.24 10.24
C PHE A 35 11.42 -3.52 10.36
N SER A 36 11.15 -4.53 9.53
CA SER A 36 11.89 -5.78 9.48
C SER A 36 13.37 -5.55 9.10
N LEU A 37 13.60 -4.78 8.04
CA LEU A 37 14.95 -4.44 7.57
C LEU A 37 15.75 -3.67 8.62
N TYR A 38 15.11 -2.71 9.29
CA TYR A 38 15.75 -1.96 10.37
C TYR A 38 16.17 -2.88 11.52
N ARG A 39 15.30 -3.80 11.95
CA ARG A 39 15.66 -4.78 13.01
C ARG A 39 16.79 -5.70 12.60
N GLN A 40 16.80 -6.19 11.37
CA GLN A 40 17.85 -7.04 10.85
C GLN A 40 19.19 -6.29 10.78
N ALA A 41 19.16 -5.04 10.29
CA ALA A 41 20.36 -4.20 10.23
C ALA A 41 20.97 -3.93 11.61
N LEU A 42 20.14 -3.57 12.60
CA LEU A 42 20.57 -3.40 13.99
C LEU A 42 21.18 -4.68 14.56
N GLY A 43 20.52 -5.83 14.33
CA GLY A 43 21.06 -7.13 14.77
C GLY A 43 22.42 -7.43 14.15
N ALA A 44 22.59 -7.20 12.87
CA ALA A 44 23.85 -7.41 12.16
C ALA A 44 24.97 -6.49 12.68
N VAL A 45 24.67 -5.20 12.90
CA VAL A 45 25.60 -4.24 13.48
C VAL A 45 26.02 -4.70 14.88
N ASN A 46 25.09 -5.04 15.76
CA ASN A 46 25.41 -5.49 17.11
C ASN A 46 26.30 -6.73 17.11
N VAL A 47 25.99 -7.74 16.30
CA VAL A 47 26.83 -8.94 16.19
C VAL A 47 28.23 -8.63 15.69
N ALA A 48 28.37 -7.74 14.71
CA ALA A 48 29.69 -7.36 14.18
C ALA A 48 30.53 -6.66 15.24
N TYR A 49 29.96 -5.69 15.95
CA TYR A 49 30.68 -4.95 17.00
C TYR A 49 30.97 -5.80 18.24
N ASP A 50 30.03 -6.68 18.65
CA ASP A 50 30.29 -7.61 19.76
C ASP A 50 31.45 -8.57 19.43
N ARG A 51 31.60 -8.98 18.14
CA ARG A 51 32.77 -9.76 17.70
C ARG A 51 34.09 -8.95 17.80
N THR A 52 34.05 -7.68 17.46
CA THR A 52 35.24 -6.80 17.59
C THR A 52 35.61 -6.61 19.03
N LEU A 53 34.66 -6.36 19.93
CA LEU A 53 34.88 -6.28 21.37
C LEU A 53 35.46 -7.57 21.93
N LEU A 54 34.96 -8.73 21.53
CA LEU A 54 35.51 -10.03 21.94
C LEU A 54 36.94 -10.24 21.43
N ALA A 55 37.20 -9.85 20.18
CA ALA A 55 38.57 -9.93 19.62
C ALA A 55 39.55 -9.07 20.41
N SER A 56 39.17 -7.84 20.77
CA SER A 56 39.97 -6.96 21.62
C SER A 56 40.16 -7.52 23.02
N ALA A 57 39.11 -8.08 23.64
CA ALA A 57 39.22 -8.73 24.95
C ALA A 57 40.16 -9.95 24.91
N LYS A 58 40.09 -10.77 23.85
CA LYS A 58 41.01 -11.90 23.67
C LYS A 58 42.43 -11.45 23.46
N ALA A 59 42.67 -10.45 22.60
CA ALA A 59 43.99 -9.91 22.36
C ALA A 59 44.65 -9.40 23.66
N ILE A 60 43.87 -8.72 24.52
CA ILE A 60 44.35 -8.31 25.86
C ILE A 60 44.59 -9.53 26.75
N GLY A 61 43.67 -10.51 26.74
CA GLY A 61 43.79 -11.72 27.55
C GLY A 61 45.01 -12.57 27.24
N GLU A 62 45.45 -12.59 25.98
CA GLU A 62 46.67 -13.32 25.55
C GLU A 62 47.95 -12.66 26.03
N LEU A 63 47.94 -11.38 26.44
CA LEU A 63 49.06 -10.65 26.97
C LEU A 63 49.18 -10.74 28.50
N LEU A 64 48.33 -11.54 29.15
CA LEU A 64 48.34 -11.74 30.60
C LEU A 64 49.33 -12.85 30.98
N GLU A 65 50.17 -12.58 31.94
CA GLU A 65 51.07 -13.55 32.56
C GLU A 65 50.70 -13.77 34.02
N ALA A 66 50.76 -15.03 34.48
CA ALA A 66 50.46 -15.36 35.85
C ALA A 66 51.70 -15.97 36.54
N ASP A 67 51.99 -15.50 37.73
CA ASP A 67 53.02 -16.03 38.59
C ASP A 67 52.38 -16.57 39.89
N GLY A 68 52.55 -17.89 40.19
CA GLY A 68 51.90 -18.57 41.30
C GLY A 68 50.78 -19.51 40.88
N VAL A 69 50.04 -20.10 41.87
CA VAL A 69 49.03 -21.11 41.69
C VAL A 69 47.68 -20.63 42.25
N ASP A 70 46.58 -20.88 41.48
CA ASP A 70 45.21 -20.66 41.86
C ASP A 70 44.91 -19.27 42.44
N ASP A 71 44.17 -19.23 43.54
CA ASP A 71 43.70 -18.01 44.22
C ASP A 71 44.82 -17.07 44.73
N ASN A 72 46.07 -17.50 44.78
CA ASN A 72 47.23 -16.72 45.21
C ASN A 72 48.16 -16.31 44.04
N ALA A 73 47.77 -16.64 42.79
CA ALA A 73 48.54 -16.20 41.64
C ALA A 73 48.48 -14.66 41.50
N SER A 74 49.64 -14.07 41.29
CA SER A 74 49.75 -12.66 40.89
C SER A 74 49.70 -12.57 39.38
N ILE A 75 48.59 -12.00 38.85
CA ILE A 75 48.46 -11.76 37.42
C ILE A 75 49.11 -10.40 37.07
N ARG A 76 49.95 -10.39 36.07
CA ARG A 76 50.54 -9.18 35.51
C ARG A 76 50.05 -8.95 34.09
N ALA A 77 49.76 -7.72 33.75
CA ALA A 77 49.38 -7.29 32.42
C ALA A 77 50.53 -6.47 31.83
N GLN A 78 51.12 -6.92 30.73
CA GLN A 78 52.08 -6.13 29.95
C GLN A 78 51.41 -5.80 28.59
N ILE A 79 50.56 -4.80 28.58
CA ILE A 79 49.80 -4.44 27.37
C ILE A 79 50.60 -3.39 26.61
N PRO A 80 51.23 -3.75 25.46
CA PRO A 80 51.94 -2.79 24.63
C PRO A 80 50.98 -1.81 24.00
N TYR A 81 51.43 -0.59 23.74
CA TYR A 81 50.58 0.45 23.09
C TYR A 81 49.97 -0.02 21.77
N SER A 82 50.70 -0.83 20.99
CA SER A 82 50.21 -1.41 19.74
C SER A 82 48.94 -2.29 19.90
N ALA A 83 48.76 -2.94 21.06
CA ALA A 83 47.53 -3.69 21.32
C ALA A 83 46.34 -2.78 21.62
N LEU A 84 46.60 -1.55 22.04
CA LEU A 84 45.61 -0.50 22.31
C LEU A 84 45.35 0.40 21.09
N GLU A 85 46.08 0.25 20.00
CA GLU A 85 45.92 1.05 18.78
C GLU A 85 44.50 0.94 18.22
N ALA A 86 43.88 -0.24 18.31
CA ALA A 86 42.50 -0.46 17.94
C ALA A 86 41.49 0.37 18.79
N PHE A 87 41.91 0.79 20.00
CA PHE A 87 41.06 1.61 20.90
C PHE A 87 41.07 3.09 20.53
N GLU A 88 42.09 3.53 19.76
CA GLU A 88 42.24 4.92 19.30
C GLU A 88 41.93 5.09 17.80
N ALA A 89 41.58 4.00 17.10
CA ALA A 89 41.44 3.99 15.65
C ALA A 89 40.28 4.87 15.13
N ASP A 90 39.29 5.21 15.98
CA ASP A 90 38.19 6.08 15.60
C ASP A 90 37.87 7.09 16.72
N ASN A 91 37.89 8.39 16.39
CA ASN A 91 37.47 9.48 17.29
C ASN A 91 36.00 9.42 17.72
N ARG A 92 35.17 8.57 17.13
CA ARG A 92 33.74 8.42 17.40
C ARG A 92 33.42 7.26 18.32
N SER A 93 34.33 6.29 18.45
CA SER A 93 34.17 5.13 19.32
C SER A 93 35.33 5.16 20.34
N ARG A 94 34.94 5.36 21.61
CA ARG A 94 35.93 5.32 22.70
C ARG A 94 35.87 3.94 23.32
N MET A 95 37.02 3.22 23.23
CA MET A 95 37.17 1.93 23.88
C MET A 95 37.95 2.09 25.18
N THR A 96 37.58 1.31 26.17
CA THR A 96 38.25 1.28 27.49
C THR A 96 38.27 -0.15 27.98
N TYR A 97 39.26 -0.54 28.70
CA TYR A 97 39.37 -1.88 29.28
C TYR A 97 39.62 -1.84 30.78
N ARG A 98 39.25 -2.93 31.44
CA ARG A 98 39.58 -3.22 32.85
C ARG A 98 39.96 -4.70 32.96
N ILE A 99 41.02 -4.96 33.69
CA ILE A 99 41.45 -6.32 34.02
C ILE A 99 41.38 -6.47 35.53
N SER A 100 40.74 -7.56 35.96
CA SER A 100 40.64 -7.94 37.36
C SER A 100 40.90 -9.42 37.57
N ASP A 101 41.28 -9.80 38.78
CA ASP A 101 41.32 -11.22 39.16
C ASP A 101 39.92 -11.78 39.48
N VAL A 102 39.86 -13.08 39.85
CA VAL A 102 38.61 -13.74 40.24
C VAL A 102 37.93 -13.12 41.46
N LYS A 103 38.69 -12.42 42.30
CA LYS A 103 38.20 -11.74 43.51
C LYS A 103 37.79 -10.28 43.24
N GLY A 104 37.90 -9.85 42.00
CA GLY A 104 37.54 -8.50 41.58
C GLY A 104 38.64 -7.46 41.86
N ARG A 105 39.84 -7.88 42.29
CA ARG A 105 40.95 -6.94 42.51
C ARG A 105 41.41 -6.39 41.17
N TRP A 106 41.58 -5.10 41.09
CA TRP A 106 42.04 -4.40 39.91
C TRP A 106 43.54 -4.78 39.62
N ILE A 107 43.83 -5.05 38.35
CA ILE A 107 45.16 -5.37 37.84
C ILE A 107 45.67 -4.26 36.93
N ASP A 108 44.85 -3.89 35.92
CA ASP A 108 45.24 -2.87 34.95
C ASP A 108 44.00 -2.25 34.26
N GLY A 109 44.19 -1.13 33.53
CA GLY A 109 43.12 -0.43 32.80
C GLY A 109 42.37 0.57 33.68
N ALA A 110 41.13 0.90 33.25
CA ALA A 110 40.28 1.87 33.94
C ALA A 110 39.70 1.31 35.24
N GLN A 111 40.15 1.81 36.36
CA GLN A 111 39.70 1.38 37.70
C GLN A 111 38.25 1.76 37.97
N ASP A 112 37.76 2.83 37.34
CA ASP A 112 36.42 3.37 37.48
C ASP A 112 35.36 2.66 36.58
N LEU A 113 35.80 1.74 35.69
CA LEU A 113 34.83 0.89 34.97
C LEU A 113 34.15 -0.08 35.95
N PRO A 114 32.79 -0.16 36.00
CA PRO A 114 32.11 -1.04 36.95
C PRO A 114 32.56 -2.48 36.82
N LEU A 115 32.76 -3.14 37.98
CA LEU A 115 33.09 -4.56 37.99
C LEU A 115 31.90 -5.40 37.54
N TRP A 116 32.14 -6.36 36.67
CA TRP A 116 31.12 -7.33 36.28
C TRP A 116 30.76 -8.25 37.45
N THR A 117 29.45 -8.33 37.73
CA THR A 117 28.87 -9.18 38.81
C THR A 117 27.86 -10.18 38.25
N GLY A 118 27.82 -10.33 36.91
CA GLY A 118 26.87 -11.21 36.24
C GLY A 118 27.30 -12.70 36.31
N THR A 119 26.47 -13.51 35.69
CA THR A 119 26.72 -14.94 35.47
C THR A 119 26.91 -15.21 34.00
N LEU A 120 27.89 -16.06 33.65
CA LEU A 120 28.12 -16.43 32.24
C LEU A 120 26.87 -17.11 31.65
N PRO A 121 26.48 -16.77 30.43
CA PRO A 121 25.39 -17.45 29.77
C PRO A 121 25.75 -18.93 29.52
N THR A 122 24.86 -19.84 29.89
CA THR A 122 25.04 -21.29 29.75
C THR A 122 25.11 -21.74 28.29
N GLN A 123 24.51 -20.97 27.38
CA GLN A 123 24.52 -21.17 25.94
C GLN A 123 24.67 -19.79 25.27
N GLY A 124 25.90 -19.42 24.96
CA GLY A 124 26.20 -18.19 24.23
C GLY A 124 26.47 -18.44 22.74
N PRO A 125 26.39 -17.42 21.89
CA PRO A 125 26.72 -17.54 20.47
C PRO A 125 28.22 -17.76 20.21
N TYR A 126 29.05 -17.73 21.26
CA TYR A 126 30.49 -17.86 21.18
C TYR A 126 30.99 -19.02 22.02
N ALA A 127 32.04 -19.71 21.55
CA ALA A 127 32.68 -20.79 22.28
C ALA A 127 33.54 -20.35 23.48
N ALA A 128 33.75 -19.04 23.66
CA ALA A 128 34.49 -18.48 24.76
C ALA A 128 33.61 -18.25 25.99
N LEU A 129 34.19 -18.21 27.17
CA LEU A 129 33.55 -17.80 28.42
C LEU A 129 33.35 -16.27 28.40
N VAL A 130 32.31 -15.82 27.68
CA VAL A 130 32.07 -14.42 27.38
C VAL A 130 30.64 -14.04 27.69
N ASP A 131 30.48 -12.84 28.22
CA ASP A 131 29.16 -12.17 28.39
C ASP A 131 29.22 -10.78 27.77
N PHE A 132 28.04 -10.27 27.34
CA PHE A 132 27.87 -8.93 26.78
C PHE A 132 26.72 -8.24 27.45
N TYR A 133 26.96 -7.05 28.00
CA TYR A 133 25.94 -6.25 28.64
C TYR A 133 26.11 -4.76 28.31
N ASP A 134 25.00 -4.02 28.44
CA ASP A 134 24.98 -2.58 28.28
C ASP A 134 25.09 -1.92 29.67
N ASP A 135 25.89 -0.87 29.78
CA ASP A 135 26.13 -0.11 31.01
C ASP A 135 26.33 1.37 30.70
N THR A 136 26.57 2.15 31.73
CA THR A 136 26.92 3.56 31.62
C THR A 136 28.30 3.79 32.23
N PHE A 137 29.21 4.35 31.46
CA PHE A 137 30.55 4.67 31.90
C PHE A 137 30.90 6.13 31.62
N ARG A 138 31.23 6.90 32.66
CA ARG A 138 31.55 8.34 32.60
C ARG A 138 30.46 9.19 31.92
N GLY A 139 29.19 8.78 32.04
CA GLY A 139 28.03 9.45 31.46
C GLY A 139 27.66 9.00 30.05
N ASP A 140 28.46 8.17 29.40
CA ASP A 140 28.20 7.61 28.08
C ASP A 140 27.62 6.20 28.22
N ALA A 141 26.63 5.86 27.35
CA ALA A 141 26.16 4.50 27.24
C ALA A 141 27.23 3.64 26.55
N VAL A 142 27.57 2.52 27.17
CA VAL A 142 28.63 1.62 26.67
C VAL A 142 28.10 0.19 26.52
N ARG A 143 28.67 -0.53 25.58
CA ARG A 143 28.58 -1.98 25.46
C ARG A 143 29.83 -2.59 26.04
N VAL A 144 29.70 -3.54 26.95
CA VAL A 144 30.82 -4.20 27.61
C VAL A 144 30.87 -5.66 27.22
N ALA A 145 32.02 -6.12 26.72
CA ALA A 145 32.34 -7.52 26.61
C ALA A 145 33.15 -7.96 27.83
N VAL A 146 32.73 -9.05 28.45
CA VAL A 146 33.44 -9.66 29.59
C VAL A 146 33.97 -11.01 29.16
N LEU A 147 35.27 -11.18 29.21
CA LEU A 147 35.93 -12.45 28.92
C LEU A 147 36.55 -13.00 30.19
N LEU A 148 36.21 -14.22 30.59
CA LEU A 148 36.94 -14.97 31.57
C LEU A 148 38.07 -15.73 30.90
N GLN A 149 39.29 -15.25 31.10
CA GLN A 149 40.49 -15.77 30.44
C GLN A 149 41.31 -16.65 31.42
N PRO A 150 41.49 -17.93 31.11
CA PRO A 150 42.45 -18.74 31.82
C PRO A 150 43.87 -18.30 31.43
N VAL A 151 44.67 -17.92 32.43
CA VAL A 151 46.04 -17.49 32.27
C VAL A 151 46.95 -18.65 32.74
N ALA A 152 47.82 -19.11 31.87
CA ALA A 152 48.78 -20.16 32.21
C ALA A 152 49.91 -19.63 33.08
N SER A 153 50.26 -20.37 34.13
CA SER A 153 51.44 -20.14 34.96
C SER A 153 52.31 -21.37 34.92
N ALA A 154 53.61 -21.22 35.25
CA ALA A 154 54.51 -22.37 35.37
C ALA A 154 54.08 -23.41 36.42
N GLN A 155 53.18 -23.04 37.32
CA GLN A 155 52.75 -23.84 38.48
C GLN A 155 51.24 -24.19 38.46
N GLY A 156 50.44 -23.69 37.48
CA GLY A 156 49.01 -23.95 37.40
C GLY A 156 48.29 -23.02 36.43
N LYS A 157 46.98 -22.88 36.62
CA LYS A 157 46.14 -21.96 35.84
C LYS A 157 45.47 -20.94 36.79
N ALA A 158 45.58 -19.66 36.45
CA ALA A 158 44.83 -18.60 37.10
C ALA A 158 43.71 -18.14 36.17
N MET A 159 42.70 -17.49 36.70
CA MET A 159 41.61 -16.89 35.90
C MET A 159 41.65 -15.37 36.03
N ALA A 160 41.56 -14.69 34.92
CA ALA A 160 41.40 -13.24 34.84
C ALA A 160 40.07 -12.86 34.23
N THR A 161 39.51 -11.78 34.68
CA THR A 161 38.33 -11.16 34.04
C THR A 161 38.81 -9.96 33.24
N VAL A 162 38.63 -10.05 31.92
CA VAL A 162 38.95 -8.95 30.98
C VAL A 162 37.61 -8.33 30.54
N GLN A 163 37.42 -7.06 30.89
CA GLN A 163 36.29 -6.27 30.44
C GLN A 163 36.76 -5.27 29.39
N VAL A 164 36.10 -5.21 28.26
CA VAL A 164 36.31 -4.19 27.23
C VAL A 164 35.00 -3.50 26.97
N ALA A 165 34.98 -2.20 27.16
CA ALA A 165 33.82 -1.34 26.99
C ALA A 165 34.00 -0.43 25.76
N GLU A 166 32.96 -0.27 24.98
CA GLU A 166 32.94 0.63 23.81
C GLU A 166 31.66 1.51 23.87
N THR A 167 31.80 2.79 23.56
CA THR A 167 30.66 3.71 23.52
C THR A 167 29.70 3.35 22.39
N LEU A 168 28.38 3.41 22.68
CA LEU A 168 27.32 3.08 21.70
C LEU A 168 27.09 4.17 20.65
N GLU A 169 27.80 5.30 20.73
CA GLU A 169 27.60 6.46 19.84
C GLU A 169 27.75 6.12 18.36
N LEU A 170 28.78 5.37 18.00
CA LEU A 170 29.00 4.94 16.61
C LEU A 170 27.88 4.01 16.12
N ARG A 171 27.45 3.04 16.96
CA ARG A 171 26.36 2.13 16.64
C ARG A 171 25.04 2.89 16.39
N HIS A 172 24.72 3.86 17.24
CA HIS A 172 23.55 4.71 17.08
C HIS A 172 23.63 5.59 15.83
N THR A 173 24.81 6.11 15.51
CA THR A 173 25.02 6.94 14.32
C THR A 173 24.81 6.12 13.04
N LEU A 174 25.42 4.92 12.97
CA LEU A 174 25.23 4.00 11.85
C LEU A 174 23.76 3.55 11.72
N ALA A 175 23.11 3.21 12.84
CA ALA A 175 21.70 2.85 12.83
C ALA A 175 20.80 3.97 12.30
N ARG A 176 21.04 5.23 12.72
CA ARG A 176 20.32 6.40 12.20
C ARG A 176 20.60 6.65 10.72
N GLN A 177 21.82 6.45 10.27
CA GLN A 177 22.17 6.58 8.86
C GLN A 177 21.44 5.53 8.02
N ILE A 178 21.48 4.25 8.41
CA ILE A 178 20.77 3.16 7.74
C ILE A 178 19.25 3.46 7.70
N LEU A 179 18.68 3.93 8.81
CA LEU A 179 17.26 4.30 8.88
C LEU A 179 16.92 5.43 7.92
N ARG A 180 17.72 6.51 7.93
CA ARG A 180 17.50 7.67 7.04
C ARG A 180 17.58 7.26 5.57
N ASP A 181 18.60 6.51 5.18
CA ASP A 181 18.83 6.11 3.80
C ASP A 181 17.73 5.13 3.32
N THR A 182 17.28 4.26 4.23
CA THR A 182 16.12 3.38 3.97
C THR A 182 14.85 4.18 3.79
N LEU A 183 14.55 5.13 4.67
CA LEU A 183 13.35 5.98 4.57
C LEU A 183 13.34 6.81 3.29
N LEU A 184 14.46 7.40 2.90
CA LEU A 184 14.57 8.15 1.63
C LEU A 184 14.30 7.27 0.42
N ARG A 185 14.85 6.07 0.39
CA ARG A 185 14.61 5.10 -0.68
C ARG A 185 13.15 4.66 -0.74
N GLN A 186 12.52 4.39 0.42
CA GLN A 186 11.12 4.00 0.49
C GLN A 186 10.17 5.15 0.10
N LEU A 187 10.48 6.39 0.47
CA LEU A 187 9.74 7.57 0.04
C LEU A 187 9.77 7.73 -1.49
N LEU A 188 10.94 7.57 -2.10
CA LEU A 188 11.07 7.59 -3.56
C LEU A 188 10.21 6.49 -4.20
N LEU A 189 10.29 5.27 -3.69
CA LEU A 189 9.55 4.11 -4.19
C LEU A 189 8.03 4.32 -4.08
N ILE A 190 7.54 4.78 -2.93
CA ILE A 190 6.11 5.13 -2.74
C ILE A 190 5.68 6.22 -3.73
N SER A 191 6.50 7.24 -3.93
CA SER A 191 6.20 8.34 -4.85
C SER A 191 6.06 7.84 -6.29
N VAL A 192 6.99 6.99 -6.75
CA VAL A 192 6.94 6.40 -8.08
C VAL A 192 5.71 5.49 -8.24
N ILE A 193 5.45 4.59 -7.28
CA ILE A 193 4.28 3.72 -7.32
C ILE A 193 3.00 4.54 -7.35
N THR A 194 2.90 5.56 -6.48
CA THR A 194 1.72 6.43 -6.43
C THR A 194 1.51 7.15 -7.76
N ALA A 195 2.57 7.70 -8.37
CA ALA A 195 2.49 8.35 -9.68
C ALA A 195 2.00 7.38 -10.76
N VAL A 196 2.56 6.18 -10.82
CA VAL A 196 2.16 5.13 -11.79
C VAL A 196 0.69 4.74 -11.58
N VAL A 197 0.28 4.46 -10.34
CA VAL A 197 -1.11 4.08 -10.02
C VAL A 197 -2.08 5.19 -10.39
N LEU A 198 -1.74 6.46 -10.10
CA LEU A 198 -2.57 7.60 -10.48
C LEU A 198 -2.73 7.71 -12.00
N VAL A 199 -1.64 7.56 -12.76
CA VAL A 199 -1.68 7.60 -14.24
C VAL A 199 -2.52 6.45 -14.79
N VAL A 200 -2.30 5.22 -14.30
CA VAL A 200 -3.06 4.04 -14.75
C VAL A 200 -4.54 4.18 -14.43
N VAL A 201 -4.90 4.54 -13.20
CA VAL A 201 -6.32 4.72 -12.80
C VAL A 201 -6.98 5.83 -13.63
N GLN A 202 -6.28 6.94 -13.88
CA GLN A 202 -6.82 8.01 -14.74
C GLN A 202 -7.02 7.51 -16.18
N ARG A 203 -6.07 6.75 -16.72
CA ARG A 203 -6.12 6.25 -18.09
C ARG A 203 -7.25 5.24 -18.29
N VAL A 204 -7.46 4.36 -17.32
CA VAL A 204 -8.53 3.34 -17.34
C VAL A 204 -9.91 3.93 -17.11
N THR A 205 -10.04 4.94 -16.24
CA THR A 205 -11.36 5.53 -15.93
C THR A 205 -11.81 6.63 -16.90
N ARG A 206 -10.89 7.20 -17.69
CA ARG A 206 -11.18 8.27 -18.64
C ARG A 206 -12.17 7.87 -19.75
N PRO A 207 -12.04 6.71 -20.41
CA PRO A 207 -12.99 6.26 -21.44
C PRO A 207 -14.41 6.09 -20.91
N VAL A 208 -14.56 5.53 -19.69
CA VAL A 208 -15.88 5.38 -19.06
C VAL A 208 -16.56 6.73 -18.83
N ARG A 209 -15.83 7.73 -18.37
CA ARG A 209 -16.35 9.09 -18.21
C ARG A 209 -16.73 9.70 -19.54
N ARG A 210 -15.87 9.60 -20.57
CA ARG A 210 -16.17 10.10 -21.91
C ARG A 210 -17.45 9.49 -22.47
N LEU A 211 -17.67 8.19 -22.26
CA LEU A 211 -18.89 7.51 -22.67
C LEU A 211 -20.12 8.08 -21.92
N SER A 212 -20.02 8.28 -20.61
CA SER A 212 -21.09 8.90 -19.80
C SER A 212 -21.40 10.32 -20.27
N ASP A 213 -20.37 11.15 -20.43
CA ASP A 213 -20.51 12.54 -20.86
C ASP A 213 -21.11 12.63 -22.28
N ALA A 214 -20.70 11.74 -23.20
CA ALA A 214 -21.23 11.65 -24.54
C ALA A 214 -22.71 11.25 -24.56
N LEU A 215 -23.13 10.39 -23.62
CA LEU A 215 -24.55 10.02 -23.49
C LEU A 215 -25.40 11.13 -22.87
N GLU A 216 -24.86 11.85 -21.87
CA GLU A 216 -25.57 12.95 -21.21
C GLU A 216 -25.74 14.19 -22.11
N GLN A 217 -24.77 14.44 -23.00
CA GLN A 217 -24.79 15.61 -23.90
C GLN A 217 -25.58 15.39 -25.18
N ARG A 218 -26.15 14.19 -25.40
CA ARG A 218 -26.99 13.93 -26.59
C ARG A 218 -28.31 14.65 -26.52
N GLU A 219 -28.72 15.20 -27.65
CA GLU A 219 -30.04 15.80 -27.80
C GLU A 219 -31.16 14.73 -27.68
N GLU A 220 -32.32 15.15 -27.24
CA GLU A 220 -33.48 14.26 -27.18
C GLU A 220 -33.79 13.70 -28.58
N GLY A 221 -33.69 12.39 -28.72
CA GLY A 221 -33.96 11.69 -30.00
C GLY A 221 -32.72 11.39 -30.84
N ASP A 222 -31.50 11.77 -30.43
CA ASP A 222 -30.29 11.35 -31.10
C ASP A 222 -29.91 9.90 -30.70
N LEU A 223 -30.23 8.97 -31.59
CA LEU A 223 -29.99 7.54 -31.45
C LEU A 223 -28.83 7.04 -32.34
N THR A 224 -27.93 7.94 -32.77
CA THR A 224 -26.76 7.56 -33.58
C THR A 224 -25.84 6.61 -32.78
N PRO A 225 -25.25 5.58 -33.43
CA PRO A 225 -24.32 4.68 -32.74
C PRO A 225 -23.13 5.42 -32.14
N ILE A 226 -22.66 4.92 -30.99
CA ILE A 226 -21.43 5.41 -30.37
C ILE A 226 -20.24 4.79 -31.12
N GLU A 227 -19.35 5.62 -31.65
CA GLU A 227 -18.16 5.15 -32.33
C GLU A 227 -17.14 4.57 -31.35
N ALA A 228 -16.62 3.36 -31.66
CA ALA A 228 -15.74 2.58 -30.77
C ALA A 228 -14.25 2.84 -30.98
N SER A 229 -13.85 3.91 -31.70
CA SER A 229 -12.48 4.09 -32.18
C SER A 229 -11.38 4.17 -31.12
N ASP A 230 -11.70 4.45 -29.83
CA ASP A 230 -10.71 4.59 -28.75
C ASP A 230 -11.17 3.92 -27.43
N ILE A 231 -12.02 2.91 -27.52
CA ILE A 231 -12.59 2.25 -26.35
C ILE A 231 -11.77 1.00 -25.99
N PRO A 232 -11.30 0.84 -24.72
CA PRO A 232 -10.66 -0.39 -24.27
C PRO A 232 -11.54 -1.62 -24.50
N LEU A 233 -10.91 -2.77 -24.78
CA LEU A 233 -11.60 -4.04 -25.06
C LEU A 233 -12.58 -4.44 -23.94
N GLU A 234 -12.25 -4.10 -22.69
CA GLU A 234 -13.05 -4.41 -21.52
C GLU A 234 -14.37 -3.61 -21.45
N ILE A 235 -14.44 -2.48 -22.16
CA ILE A 235 -15.63 -1.58 -22.18
C ILE A 235 -16.42 -1.77 -23.50
N GLN A 236 -15.85 -2.38 -24.52
CA GLN A 236 -16.54 -2.65 -25.80
C GLN A 236 -17.89 -3.35 -25.61
N PRO A 237 -18.02 -4.41 -24.76
CA PRO A 237 -19.33 -5.07 -24.59
C PRO A 237 -20.42 -4.13 -24.05
N LEU A 238 -20.05 -3.15 -23.22
CA LEU A 238 -20.97 -2.14 -22.69
C LEU A 238 -21.43 -1.19 -23.81
N THR A 239 -20.49 -0.76 -24.66
CA THR A 239 -20.80 0.11 -25.81
C THR A 239 -21.69 -0.59 -26.81
N ASP A 240 -21.41 -1.87 -27.12
CA ASP A 240 -22.21 -2.69 -28.01
C ASP A 240 -23.64 -2.90 -27.50
N ALA A 241 -23.78 -3.20 -26.19
CA ALA A 241 -25.08 -3.33 -25.54
C ALA A 241 -25.88 -2.01 -25.61
N THR A 242 -25.20 -0.86 -25.38
CA THR A 242 -25.83 0.46 -25.48
C THR A 242 -26.27 0.75 -26.92
N ASN A 243 -25.42 0.50 -27.92
CA ASN A 243 -25.77 0.66 -29.34
C ASN A 243 -26.94 -0.25 -29.75
N GLN A 244 -26.99 -1.46 -29.22
CA GLN A 244 -28.12 -2.37 -29.49
C GLN A 244 -29.44 -1.85 -28.91
N VAL A 245 -29.42 -1.28 -27.69
CA VAL A 245 -30.63 -0.66 -27.11
C VAL A 245 -31.07 0.55 -27.94
N MET A 246 -30.14 1.41 -28.35
CA MET A 246 -30.44 2.56 -29.21
C MET A 246 -31.08 2.12 -30.54
N LYS A 247 -30.52 1.09 -31.19
CA LYS A 247 -31.08 0.53 -32.43
C LYS A 247 -32.50 0.01 -32.23
N ARG A 248 -32.76 -0.69 -31.13
CA ARG A 248 -34.14 -1.17 -30.81
C ARG A 248 -35.09 0.00 -30.61
N LEU A 249 -34.68 1.04 -29.92
CA LEU A 249 -35.49 2.24 -29.69
C LEU A 249 -35.76 2.97 -31.01
N GLN A 250 -34.75 3.13 -31.88
CA GLN A 250 -34.92 3.70 -33.21
C GLN A 250 -36.00 2.94 -34.02
N HIS A 251 -35.91 1.61 -34.06
CA HIS A 251 -36.88 0.79 -34.75
C HIS A 251 -38.31 0.96 -34.17
N ALA A 252 -38.45 1.02 -32.85
CA ALA A 252 -39.74 1.24 -32.21
C ALA A 252 -40.34 2.60 -32.54
N LEU A 253 -39.51 3.66 -32.54
CA LEU A 253 -39.96 5.01 -32.95
C LEU A 253 -40.34 5.08 -34.41
N ASP A 254 -39.60 4.44 -35.30
CA ASP A 254 -39.92 4.41 -36.73
C ASP A 254 -41.18 3.60 -37.01
N HIS A 255 -41.43 2.52 -36.28
CA HIS A 255 -42.70 1.78 -36.31
C HIS A 255 -43.85 2.66 -35.87
N ARG A 256 -43.69 3.38 -34.74
CA ARG A 256 -44.72 4.29 -34.24
C ARG A 256 -45.03 5.42 -35.24
N LYS A 257 -44.00 6.03 -35.82
CA LYS A 257 -44.17 7.09 -36.85
C LYS A 257 -44.92 6.56 -38.08
N ARG A 258 -44.58 5.37 -38.58
CA ARG A 258 -45.25 4.73 -39.70
C ARG A 258 -46.73 4.45 -39.35
N PHE A 259 -46.94 3.83 -38.18
CA PHE A 259 -48.29 3.53 -37.72
C PHE A 259 -49.19 4.78 -37.66
N VAL A 260 -48.73 5.88 -37.05
CA VAL A 260 -49.48 7.13 -36.96
C VAL A 260 -49.80 7.71 -38.34
N ARG A 261 -48.82 7.67 -39.26
CA ARG A 261 -49.01 8.14 -40.64
C ARG A 261 -50.02 7.31 -41.40
N ASP A 262 -49.90 5.98 -41.32
CA ASP A 262 -50.79 5.05 -42.03
C ASP A 262 -52.22 5.15 -41.46
N ALA A 263 -52.39 5.24 -40.14
CA ALA A 263 -53.64 5.51 -39.46
C ALA A 263 -54.31 6.82 -39.95
N ALA A 264 -53.52 7.90 -40.01
CA ALA A 264 -54.01 9.19 -40.50
C ALA A 264 -54.49 9.11 -41.96
N HIS A 265 -53.75 8.38 -42.82
CA HIS A 265 -54.16 8.18 -44.22
C HIS A 265 -55.42 7.35 -44.32
N GLN A 266 -55.55 6.27 -43.56
CA GLN A 266 -56.69 5.38 -43.58
C GLN A 266 -57.98 6.02 -43.01
N LEU A 267 -57.86 6.92 -42.07
CA LEU A 267 -58.99 7.69 -41.53
C LEU A 267 -59.42 8.85 -42.41
N ARG A 268 -58.48 9.46 -43.19
CA ARG A 268 -58.80 10.61 -44.08
C ARG A 268 -59.84 10.26 -45.15
N THR A 269 -59.78 9.05 -45.70
CA THR A 269 -60.65 8.61 -46.79
C THR A 269 -62.12 8.52 -46.34
N PRO A 270 -62.47 7.77 -45.28
CA PRO A 270 -63.87 7.70 -44.83
C PRO A 270 -64.39 9.04 -44.34
N LEU A 271 -63.57 9.88 -43.70
CA LEU A 271 -63.94 11.21 -43.29
C LEU A 271 -64.21 12.13 -44.48
N ALA A 272 -63.50 12.01 -45.59
CA ALA A 272 -63.76 12.76 -46.82
C ALA A 272 -65.09 12.32 -47.45
N VAL A 273 -65.36 11.03 -47.48
CA VAL A 273 -66.66 10.48 -47.97
C VAL A 273 -67.84 10.98 -47.10
N LEU A 274 -67.75 10.89 -45.80
CA LEU A 274 -68.69 11.43 -44.85
C LEU A 274 -68.95 12.90 -45.07
N LYS A 275 -67.93 13.70 -45.27
CA LYS A 275 -68.05 15.14 -45.57
C LYS A 275 -68.85 15.40 -46.84
N VAL A 276 -68.64 14.65 -47.92
CA VAL A 276 -69.38 14.77 -49.17
C VAL A 276 -70.86 14.36 -48.98
N GLN A 277 -71.13 13.23 -48.32
CA GLN A 277 -72.49 12.75 -48.05
C GLN A 277 -73.30 13.77 -47.22
N VAL A 278 -72.68 14.33 -46.15
CA VAL A 278 -73.36 15.38 -45.38
C VAL A 278 -73.57 16.64 -46.21
N GLN A 279 -72.61 17.05 -47.06
CA GLN A 279 -72.81 18.21 -47.94
C GLN A 279 -73.89 18.01 -48.97
N SER A 280 -74.00 16.82 -49.58
CA SER A 280 -75.10 16.47 -50.53
C SER A 280 -76.49 16.44 -49.84
N ALA A 281 -76.56 15.92 -48.63
CA ALA A 281 -77.77 15.94 -47.84
C ALA A 281 -78.19 17.37 -47.48
N LEU A 282 -77.27 18.25 -47.11
CA LEU A 282 -77.56 19.64 -46.79
C LEU A 282 -78.02 20.47 -48.01
N ARG A 283 -77.61 20.11 -49.21
CA ARG A 283 -78.04 20.77 -50.47
C ARG A 283 -79.40 20.26 -50.98
N GLY A 284 -79.84 19.18 -50.38
CA GLY A 284 -81.14 18.56 -50.86
C GLY A 284 -80.95 17.68 -52.11
N ASP A 285 -79.68 17.36 -52.48
CA ASP A 285 -79.38 16.52 -53.65
C ASP A 285 -79.82 15.06 -53.44
N ILE A 286 -79.96 14.63 -52.21
CA ILE A 286 -80.36 13.27 -51.79
C ILE A 286 -81.45 13.39 -50.70
N ALA A 287 -82.43 12.52 -50.74
CA ALA A 287 -83.49 12.46 -49.72
C ALA A 287 -82.90 12.15 -48.33
N ALA A 288 -83.29 12.90 -47.29
CA ALA A 288 -82.70 12.83 -45.94
C ALA A 288 -82.63 11.40 -45.34
N PRO A 289 -83.65 10.50 -45.50
CA PRO A 289 -83.50 9.13 -44.99
C PRO A 289 -82.41 8.32 -45.69
N LEU A 290 -82.19 8.51 -46.99
CA LEU A 290 -81.21 7.80 -47.78
C LEU A 290 -79.77 8.32 -47.40
N ALA A 291 -79.64 9.63 -47.25
CA ALA A 291 -78.40 10.24 -46.83
C ALA A 291 -77.93 9.77 -45.43
N LEU A 292 -78.85 9.63 -44.48
CA LEU A 292 -78.56 9.09 -43.15
C LEU A 292 -78.12 7.63 -43.20
N GLN A 293 -78.70 6.82 -44.06
CA GLN A 293 -78.31 5.43 -44.24
C GLN A 293 -76.94 5.29 -44.81
N GLU A 294 -76.59 6.07 -45.84
CA GLU A 294 -75.23 6.09 -46.42
C GLU A 294 -74.14 6.56 -45.42
N ILE A 295 -74.51 7.59 -44.61
CA ILE A 295 -73.64 8.06 -43.53
C ILE A 295 -73.39 6.97 -42.50
N GLN A 296 -74.46 6.29 -42.08
CA GLN A 296 -74.34 5.18 -41.11
C GLN A 296 -73.52 4.05 -41.64
N GLU A 297 -73.67 3.62 -42.89
CA GLU A 297 -72.82 2.59 -43.54
C GLU A 297 -71.36 3.00 -43.60
N THR A 298 -71.05 4.28 -43.79
CA THR A 298 -69.67 4.79 -43.84
C THR A 298 -69.08 4.82 -42.46
N VAL A 299 -69.85 5.18 -41.41
CA VAL A 299 -69.39 5.12 -40.00
C VAL A 299 -69.17 3.67 -39.57
N ASP A 300 -70.09 2.76 -39.93
CA ASP A 300 -69.97 1.34 -39.58
C ASP A 300 -68.76 0.67 -40.26
N ARG A 301 -68.32 1.12 -41.43
CA ARG A 301 -67.11 0.71 -42.12
C ARG A 301 -65.84 1.33 -41.50
N ALA A 302 -65.89 2.57 -41.02
CA ALA A 302 -64.81 3.26 -40.43
C ALA A 302 -64.48 2.82 -38.99
N THR A 303 -65.49 2.42 -38.22
CA THR A 303 -65.34 2.03 -36.81
C THR A 303 -64.45 0.81 -36.59
N PRO A 304 -64.54 -0.31 -37.34
CA PRO A 304 -63.63 -1.43 -37.22
C PRO A 304 -62.19 -1.05 -37.56
N LEU A 305 -61.98 -0.17 -38.57
CA LEU A 305 -60.60 0.33 -38.91
C LEU A 305 -60.01 1.12 -37.76
N ALA A 306 -60.78 1.98 -37.11
CA ALA A 306 -60.31 2.72 -35.93
C ALA A 306 -60.01 1.79 -34.74
N ASN A 307 -60.84 0.76 -34.50
CA ASN A 307 -60.62 -0.23 -33.44
C ASN A 307 -59.43 -1.17 -33.70
N GLN A 308 -59.08 -1.43 -34.97
CA GLN A 308 -57.85 -2.20 -35.32
C GLN A 308 -56.55 -1.39 -35.09
N MET A 309 -56.68 -0.09 -34.94
CA MET A 309 -55.54 0.82 -34.74
C MET A 309 -55.29 1.20 -33.27
N LEU A 310 -56.17 0.79 -32.37
CA LEU A 310 -56.02 0.94 -30.92
C LEU A 310 -55.45 -0.34 -30.30
#